data_32297fccea50fa23361d1492c69da64e
#
_entry.id   32297fccea50fa23361d1492c69da64e
#
_cell.length_a   1.000
_cell.length_b   1.000
_cell.length_c   1.000
_cell.angle_alpha   90.00
_cell.angle_beta   90.00
_cell.angle_gamma   90.00
#
_symmetry.space_group_name_H-M   'P 1'
#
loop_
_entity.id
_entity.type
_entity.pdbx_description
1 polymer ?
#
loop_
_entity_poly.entity_id
_entity_poly.type
_entity_poly.pdbx_seq_one_letter_code
_entity_poly.pdbx_strand_id
1 'polypeptide(L)'
;MRESARRGEVEYVCLRPFRRMNRTREFRLFLWEGRLVAMSQYNLDRHFRRLEGIREKLWEKAEDFVRSISWLLPVKTLVMDIYFTASGKILIIDLNPWGEPTDPLLLRTWERNWSCPAGIVLMDPPTKISGDVSVSF
;
A
#
# COMPACT_ATOMS: atom_id res chain seq x y z
N MET A 1 -22.76 2.32 3.44
CA MET A 1 -22.49 3.06 4.33
C MET A 1 -22.89 4.44 4.35
N ARG A 2 -23.98 4.65 4.90
CA ARG A 2 -24.55 5.90 5.05
C ARG A 2 -23.74 6.85 5.83
N GLU A 3 -23.05 6.32 6.83
CA GLU A 3 -22.25 7.15 7.66
C GLU A 3 -21.12 7.80 6.93
N SER A 4 -20.43 7.06 6.11
CA SER A 4 -19.35 7.62 5.36
C SER A 4 -19.82 8.68 4.44
N ALA A 5 -20.90 8.43 3.78
CA ALA A 5 -21.41 9.40 2.84
C ALA A 5 -21.79 10.67 3.55
N ARG A 6 -22.36 10.57 4.71
CA ARG A 6 -22.77 11.71 5.44
C ARG A 6 -21.59 12.53 5.89
N ARG A 7 -20.51 11.89 6.29
CA ARG A 7 -19.37 12.61 6.74
C ARG A 7 -18.63 13.28 5.64
N GLY A 8 -18.64 12.68 4.47
CA GLY A 8 -18.03 13.30 3.33
C GLY A 8 -16.54 13.22 3.29
N GLU A 9 -15.88 13.06 4.41
CA GLU A 9 -14.45 13.02 4.38
C GLU A 9 -13.92 11.61 4.31
N VAL A 10 -14.74 10.62 4.59
CA VAL A 10 -14.31 9.25 4.49
C VAL A 10 -15.08 8.58 3.41
N GLU A 11 -14.40 8.30 2.31
CA GLU A 11 -15.05 7.67 1.23
C GLU A 11 -14.29 6.47 0.86
N TYR A 12 -14.75 5.31 1.19
CA TYR A 12 -14.06 4.12 0.77
C TYR A 12 -15.07 3.09 0.35
N VAL A 13 -14.65 2.24 -0.54
CA VAL A 13 -15.48 1.23 -1.11
C VAL A 13 -14.67 -0.02 -1.28
N CYS A 14 -15.28 -1.15 -0.97
CA CYS A 14 -14.63 -2.40 -1.24
C CYS A 14 -14.86 -2.73 -2.68
N LEU A 15 -13.86 -2.57 -3.50
CA LEU A 15 -13.98 -2.82 -4.91
C LEU A 15 -13.77 -4.27 -5.25
N ARG A 16 -14.59 -4.75 -6.16
CA ARG A 16 -14.35 -6.07 -6.71
C ARG A 16 -13.68 -5.84 -8.04
N PRO A 17 -12.77 -6.67 -8.43
CA PRO A 17 -12.02 -6.45 -9.67
C PRO A 17 -12.80 -6.79 -10.91
N PHE A 18 -13.95 -6.20 -11.06
CA PHE A 18 -14.68 -6.36 -12.28
C PHE A 18 -14.10 -5.53 -13.36
N ARG A 19 -13.44 -4.44 -13.02
CA ARG A 19 -12.88 -3.61 -14.02
C ARG A 19 -11.40 -3.67 -13.92
N ARG A 20 -10.75 -3.34 -15.00
CA ARG A 20 -9.33 -3.37 -15.07
C ARG A 20 -8.75 -2.29 -14.17
N MET A 21 -7.80 -2.66 -13.35
CA MET A 21 -7.15 -1.72 -12.47
C MET A 21 -5.71 -1.52 -12.92
N ASN A 22 -5.24 -0.30 -12.78
CA ASN A 22 -3.88 0.03 -13.13
C ASN A 22 -2.96 -0.52 -12.05
N ARG A 23 -2.10 -1.46 -12.44
CA ARG A 23 -1.27 -2.17 -11.47
C ARG A 23 -0.30 -1.28 -10.72
N THR A 24 0.03 -0.11 -11.27
CA THR A 24 0.93 0.79 -10.58
C THR A 24 0.25 1.51 -9.44
N ARG A 25 -1.05 1.36 -9.30
CA ARG A 25 -1.81 2.09 -8.28
C ARG A 25 -2.23 1.26 -7.09
N GLU A 26 -1.83 -0.01 -7.06
CA GLU A 26 -2.17 -0.88 -5.95
C GLU A 26 -1.03 -0.99 -4.96
N PHE A 27 -1.34 -0.84 -3.69
CA PHE A 27 -0.33 -0.91 -2.64
C PHE A 27 -0.86 -1.65 -1.44
N ARG A 28 0.05 -2.24 -0.68
CA ARG A 28 -0.28 -2.88 0.58
C ARG A 28 0.27 -2.02 1.70
N LEU A 29 -0.61 -1.58 2.58
CA LEU A 29 -0.25 -0.74 3.71
C LEU A 29 -0.16 -1.58 4.97
N PHE A 30 0.84 -1.27 5.79
CA PHE A 30 1.07 -1.99 7.04
C PHE A 30 0.79 -1.03 8.18
N LEU A 31 -0.27 -1.32 8.93
CA LEU A 31 -0.67 -0.47 10.04
C LEU A 31 -0.33 -1.14 11.36
N TRP A 32 0.43 -0.43 12.16
CA TRP A 32 0.87 -0.94 13.45
C TRP A 32 0.42 0.04 14.52
N GLU A 33 -0.43 -0.44 15.41
CA GLU A 33 -0.98 0.37 16.50
C GLU A 33 -1.57 1.68 16.01
N GLY A 34 -2.35 1.58 14.95
CA GLY A 34 -3.09 2.72 14.42
C GLY A 34 -2.31 3.65 13.53
N ARG A 35 -1.06 3.34 13.23
CA ARG A 35 -0.23 4.20 12.39
C ARG A 35 0.29 3.45 11.18
N LEU A 36 0.46 4.17 10.10
CA LEU A 36 1.05 3.60 8.91
C LEU A 36 2.56 3.49 9.13
N VAL A 37 3.07 2.27 9.12
CA VAL A 37 4.50 2.05 9.35
C VAL A 37 5.23 1.59 8.10
N ALA A 38 4.51 1.07 7.10
CA ALA A 38 5.15 0.63 5.89
C ALA A 38 4.15 0.57 4.76
N MET A 39 4.65 0.64 3.54
CA MET A 39 3.82 0.60 2.36
C MET A 39 4.61 -0.09 1.27
N SER A 40 4.03 -1.10 0.65
CA SER A 40 4.71 -1.86 -0.38
C SER A 40 3.93 -1.84 -1.67
N GLN A 41 4.64 -1.77 -2.78
CA GLN A 41 4.05 -1.99 -4.07
C GLN A 41 3.41 -3.37 -4.03
N TYR A 42 2.17 -3.48 -4.53
CA TYR A 42 1.47 -4.75 -4.47
C TYR A 42 1.87 -5.68 -5.62
N ASN A 43 2.00 -5.13 -6.80
CA ASN A 43 2.37 -5.92 -7.97
C ASN A 43 3.88 -5.99 -8.11
N LEU A 44 4.44 -7.15 -7.84
CA LEU A 44 5.89 -7.32 -7.72
C LEU A 44 6.55 -7.83 -8.99
N ASP A 45 5.82 -7.91 -10.08
CA ASP A 45 6.37 -8.47 -11.31
C ASP A 45 7.26 -7.49 -12.05
N ARG A 46 7.31 -6.24 -11.65
CA ARG A 46 8.23 -5.33 -12.28
C ARG A 46 8.33 -3.99 -11.57
N HIS A 47 9.40 -3.28 -11.93
CA HIS A 47 9.65 -1.93 -11.46
C HIS A 47 8.80 -0.95 -12.24
N PHE A 48 8.21 0.03 -11.55
CA PHE A 48 7.46 1.09 -12.21
C PHE A 48 8.17 2.41 -11.96
N ARG A 49 8.92 2.87 -12.96
CA ARG A 49 9.73 4.07 -12.82
C ARG A 49 8.93 5.27 -12.30
N ARG A 50 7.72 5.40 -12.79
CA ARG A 50 6.89 6.50 -12.42
C ARG A 50 6.66 6.60 -10.91
N LEU A 51 6.64 5.48 -10.21
CA LEU A 51 6.39 5.50 -8.78
C LEU A 51 7.55 6.09 -8.00
N GLU A 52 8.75 5.94 -8.48
CA GLU A 52 9.90 6.47 -7.75
C GLU A 52 9.86 7.97 -7.64
N GLY A 53 9.36 8.61 -8.67
CA GLY A 53 9.32 10.07 -8.68
C GLY A 53 8.26 10.64 -7.77
N ILE A 54 7.29 9.83 -7.36
CA ILE A 54 6.22 10.32 -6.52
C ILE A 54 6.10 9.56 -5.21
N ARG A 55 7.14 8.81 -4.84
CA ARG A 55 7.05 7.94 -3.67
C ARG A 55 6.71 8.68 -2.39
N GLU A 56 7.29 9.85 -2.19
CA GLU A 56 7.01 10.59 -0.98
C GLU A 56 5.59 11.12 -0.94
N LYS A 57 5.09 11.51 -2.09
CA LYS A 57 3.74 11.99 -2.18
C LYS A 57 2.75 10.85 -1.91
N LEU A 58 3.06 9.65 -2.42
CA LEU A 58 2.22 8.50 -2.16
C LEU A 58 2.19 8.17 -0.67
N TRP A 59 3.35 8.24 -0.04
CA TRP A 59 3.44 7.97 1.39
C TRP A 59 2.60 8.96 2.18
N GLU A 60 2.72 10.24 1.86
CA GLU A 60 1.97 11.26 2.57
C GLU A 60 0.47 11.08 2.42
N LYS A 61 0.03 10.77 1.22
CA LYS A 61 -1.39 10.56 0.98
C LYS A 61 -1.89 9.36 1.73
N ALA A 62 -1.12 8.28 1.75
CA ALA A 62 -1.51 7.09 2.47
C ALA A 62 -1.54 7.34 3.97
N GLU A 63 -0.57 8.08 4.46
CA GLU A 63 -0.50 8.40 5.88
C GLU A 63 -1.69 9.24 6.32
N ASP A 64 -2.04 10.24 5.52
CA ASP A 64 -3.19 11.07 5.80
C ASP A 64 -4.48 10.26 5.77
N PHE A 65 -4.58 9.36 4.81
CA PHE A 65 -5.75 8.52 4.70
C PHE A 65 -5.92 7.64 5.94
N VAL A 66 -4.84 6.98 6.36
CA VAL A 66 -4.88 6.11 7.52
C VAL A 66 -5.28 6.92 8.76
N ARG A 67 -4.72 8.12 8.89
CA ARG A 67 -5.03 8.95 10.03
C ARG A 67 -6.50 9.32 10.06
N SER A 68 -7.08 9.52 8.89
CA SER A 68 -8.48 9.95 8.82
C SER A 68 -9.47 8.82 9.07
N ILE A 69 -9.08 7.56 8.85
CA ILE A 69 -10.01 6.45 8.99
C ILE A 69 -9.67 5.48 10.12
N SER A 70 -8.59 5.72 10.83
CA SER A 70 -8.14 4.74 11.84
C SER A 70 -9.23 4.44 12.86
N TRP A 71 -10.07 5.40 13.17
CA TRP A 71 -11.12 5.20 14.14
C TRP A 71 -12.23 4.28 13.66
N LEU A 72 -12.27 4.02 12.34
CA LEU A 72 -13.26 3.12 11.78
C LEU A 72 -12.78 1.69 11.70
N LEU A 73 -11.50 1.45 11.88
CA LEU A 73 -10.94 0.12 11.66
C LEU A 73 -11.26 -0.83 12.81
N PRO A 74 -11.46 -2.11 12.50
CA PRO A 74 -11.82 -3.07 13.53
C PRO A 74 -10.70 -3.33 14.52
N VAL A 75 -9.45 -3.20 14.09
CA VAL A 75 -8.30 -3.35 14.97
C VAL A 75 -7.25 -2.34 14.55
N LYS A 76 -6.28 -2.11 15.42
CA LYS A 76 -5.26 -1.10 15.16
C LYS A 76 -4.04 -1.63 14.44
N THR A 77 -3.86 -2.92 14.42
CA THR A 77 -2.71 -3.53 13.75
C THR A 77 -3.26 -4.46 12.69
N LEU A 78 -3.07 -4.08 11.44
CA LEU A 78 -3.60 -4.86 10.34
C LEU A 78 -2.92 -4.46 9.04
N VAL A 79 -3.27 -5.17 7.97
CA VAL A 79 -2.72 -4.91 6.65
C VAL A 79 -3.88 -4.48 5.76
N MET A 80 -3.69 -3.41 5.02
CA MET A 80 -4.75 -2.84 4.20
C MET A 80 -4.27 -2.72 2.76
N ASP A 81 -5.01 -3.31 1.84
CA ASP A 81 -4.70 -3.18 0.43
C ASP A 81 -5.53 -2.04 -0.14
N ILE A 82 -4.88 -1.14 -0.84
CA ILE A 82 -5.54 0.05 -1.36
C ILE A 82 -5.25 0.26 -2.83
N TYR A 83 -6.05 1.13 -3.43
CA TYR A 83 -5.89 1.52 -4.81
C TYR A 83 -6.02 3.04 -4.89
N PHE A 84 -5.07 3.69 -5.55
CA PHE A 84 -5.15 5.13 -5.78
C PHE A 84 -5.88 5.38 -7.08
N THR A 85 -7.00 6.05 -7.02
CA THR A 85 -7.74 6.35 -8.25
C THR A 85 -7.04 7.47 -9.02
N ALA A 86 -7.44 7.64 -10.26
CA ALA A 86 -6.85 8.69 -11.09
C ALA A 86 -7.11 10.07 -10.52
N SER A 87 -8.18 10.23 -9.78
CA SER A 87 -8.51 11.53 -9.18
C SER A 87 -7.80 11.76 -7.84
N GLY A 88 -7.01 10.79 -7.39
CA GLY A 88 -6.28 10.95 -6.15
C GLY A 88 -6.98 10.42 -4.92
N LYS A 89 -8.11 9.77 -5.09
CA LYS A 89 -8.79 9.16 -3.96
C LYS A 89 -8.19 7.81 -3.67
N ILE A 90 -8.41 7.33 -2.45
CA ILE A 90 -7.93 6.03 -2.04
C ILE A 90 -9.12 5.12 -1.79
N LEU A 91 -9.08 3.95 -2.41
CA LEU A 91 -10.11 2.94 -2.20
C LEU A 91 -9.51 1.78 -1.44
N ILE A 92 -10.23 1.28 -0.47
CA ILE A 92 -9.79 0.10 0.27
C ILE A 92 -10.27 -1.12 -0.49
N ILE A 93 -9.34 -1.97 -0.88
CA ILE A 93 -9.67 -3.17 -1.60
C ILE A 93 -9.88 -4.32 -0.65
N ASP A 94 -9.04 -4.42 0.37
CA ASP A 94 -9.10 -5.57 1.27
C ASP A 94 -8.43 -5.24 2.59
N LEU A 95 -8.85 -5.93 3.65
CA LEU A 95 -8.21 -5.84 4.94
C LEU A 95 -7.75 -7.24 5.31
N ASN A 96 -6.52 -7.34 5.74
CA ASN A 96 -5.93 -8.63 6.08
C ASN A 96 -5.32 -8.61 7.47
N PRO A 97 -5.22 -9.76 8.11
CA PRO A 97 -4.59 -9.81 9.42
C PRO A 97 -3.11 -9.52 9.33
N TRP A 98 -2.56 -9.01 10.39
CA TRP A 98 -1.13 -8.78 10.50
C TRP A 98 -0.44 -10.12 10.65
N GLY A 99 0.67 -10.29 9.97
CA GLY A 99 1.46 -11.51 10.09
C GLY A 99 0.96 -12.58 9.13
N GLU A 100 1.58 -13.74 9.23
CA GLU A 100 1.22 -14.84 8.36
C GLU A 100 -0.18 -15.29 8.60
N PRO A 101 -0.91 -15.71 7.58
CA PRO A 101 -0.41 -16.01 6.23
C PRO A 101 -0.41 -14.81 5.27
N THR A 102 -0.64 -13.60 5.75
CA THR A 102 -0.59 -12.43 4.90
C THR A 102 0.84 -12.22 4.42
N ASP A 103 1.02 -11.98 3.13
CA ASP A 103 2.33 -11.82 2.54
C ASP A 103 2.90 -10.43 2.82
N PRO A 104 4.10 -10.33 3.38
CA PRO A 104 4.68 -9.01 3.64
C PRO A 104 5.23 -8.33 2.40
N LEU A 105 5.14 -8.96 1.25
CA LEU A 105 5.57 -8.42 -0.04
C LEU A 105 7.02 -7.92 0.02
N LEU A 106 7.27 -6.67 -0.36
CA LEU A 106 8.62 -6.16 -0.42
C LEU A 106 9.27 -5.95 0.95
N LEU A 107 8.49 -6.02 2.00
CA LEU A 107 9.05 -5.96 3.35
C LEU A 107 9.73 -7.28 3.70
N ARG A 108 9.39 -8.34 2.99
CA ARG A 108 10.02 -9.65 2.99
C ARG A 108 9.85 -10.49 4.25
N THR A 109 9.70 -9.87 5.39
CA THR A 109 9.55 -10.62 6.62
C THR A 109 8.69 -9.84 7.60
N TRP A 110 8.02 -10.58 8.49
CA TRP A 110 7.27 -9.97 9.56
C TRP A 110 8.15 -9.72 10.79
N GLU A 111 9.36 -10.28 10.77
CA GLU A 111 10.27 -10.17 11.92
C GLU A 111 11.14 -8.95 11.79
N ARG A 112 10.69 -7.85 12.33
CA ARG A 112 11.46 -6.62 12.35
C ARG A 112 10.88 -5.70 13.41
N ASN A 113 11.62 -4.65 13.73
CA ASN A 113 11.17 -3.70 14.73
C ASN A 113 10.17 -2.75 14.07
N TRP A 114 8.89 -3.04 14.25
CA TRP A 114 7.85 -2.25 13.60
C TRP A 114 7.60 -0.90 14.27
N SER A 115 8.24 -0.64 15.39
CA SER A 115 8.13 0.67 15.99
C SER A 115 8.93 1.69 15.19
N CYS A 116 9.82 1.24 14.31
CA CYS A 116 10.54 2.12 13.41
C CYS A 116 9.91 1.99 12.04
N PRO A 117 9.29 3.05 11.53
CA PRO A 117 8.61 2.95 10.23
C PRO A 117 9.58 2.60 9.11
N ALA A 118 9.14 1.71 8.24
CA ALA A 118 9.96 1.32 7.09
C ALA A 118 9.73 2.24 5.90
N GLY A 119 8.62 2.95 5.88
CA GLY A 119 8.32 3.84 4.77
C GLY A 119 7.81 3.07 3.56
N ILE A 120 7.89 3.70 2.42
CA ILE A 120 7.40 3.11 1.19
C ILE A 120 8.52 2.34 0.49
N VAL A 121 8.22 1.10 0.11
CA VAL A 121 9.18 0.24 -0.56
C VAL A 121 8.64 -0.11 -1.94
N LEU A 122 9.45 0.12 -2.95
CA LEU A 122 9.07 -0.13 -4.33
C LEU A 122 10.05 -1.12 -4.94
N MET A 123 9.63 -1.76 -6.04
CA MET A 123 10.51 -2.67 -6.75
C MET A 123 11.70 -1.93 -7.30
N ASP A 124 12.87 -2.52 -7.16
CA ASP A 124 14.08 -1.93 -7.69
C ASP A 124 14.10 -2.05 -9.21
N PRO A 125 14.81 -1.14 -9.87
CA PRO A 125 14.94 -1.26 -11.31
C PRO A 125 15.81 -2.47 -11.68
N PRO A 126 15.71 -2.96 -12.89
CA PRO A 126 16.56 -4.08 -13.32
C PRO A 126 18.02 -3.71 -13.23
N THR A 127 18.83 -4.68 -12.88
CA THR A 127 20.27 -4.48 -12.72
C THR A 127 20.98 -5.22 -13.84
N LYS A 128 21.95 -4.57 -14.45
CA LYS A 128 22.74 -5.20 -15.49
C LYS A 128 23.95 -5.88 -14.90
N ILE A 129 24.19 -7.10 -15.34
CA ILE A 129 25.30 -7.87 -14.87
C ILE A 129 26.09 -8.32 -16.09
N SER A 130 27.40 -8.16 -16.04
CA SER A 130 28.27 -8.62 -17.13
C SER A 130 27.84 -8.05 -18.46
N GLY A 131 27.74 -6.79 -18.46
CA GLY A 131 27.53 -6.09 -19.72
C GLY A 131 26.15 -6.20 -20.27
N ASP A 132 25.65 -7.35 -20.48
CA ASP A 132 24.43 -7.46 -21.20
C ASP A 132 23.29 -8.15 -20.53
N VAL A 133 23.55 -8.74 -19.40
CA VAL A 133 22.50 -9.46 -18.72
C VAL A 133 21.78 -8.56 -17.78
N SER A 134 20.47 -8.46 -17.95
CA SER A 134 19.63 -7.70 -17.07
C SER A 134 18.96 -8.62 -16.08
N VAL A 135 19.01 -8.27 -14.83
CA VAL A 135 18.38 -9.07 -13.79
C VAL A 135 17.36 -8.23 -13.08
N SER A 136 16.15 -8.80 -12.96
CA SER A 136 15.08 -8.14 -12.27
C SER A 136 14.72 -8.96 -11.06
N PHE A 137 14.75 -8.39 -9.91
CA PHE A 137 14.44 -9.11 -8.70
C PHE A 137 13.16 -8.66 -8.06
#